data_650f2621a1fdd596bfae7df450b49296
#
_entry.id   650f2621a1fdd596bfae7df450b49296
#
_cell.length_a   1.000
_cell.length_b   1.000
_cell.length_c   1.000
_cell.angle_alpha   90.00
_cell.angle_beta   90.00
_cell.angle_gamma   90.00
#
_symmetry.space_group_name_H-M   'P 1'
#
loop_
_entity.id
_entity.type
_entity.pdbx_description
1 polymer ?
#
loop_
_entity_poly.entity_id
_entity_poly.type
_entity_poly.pdbx_seq_one_letter_code
_entity_poly.pdbx_strand_id
1 'polypeptide(L)'
;NATRTPDFDDSWNLIDPHSKLVVKTVSARALWVKILQNRMETGEPYLMFEDAVNNDLPDFQKRKGLKVHHSNLCSEITLATDEERTAVCCLSSVNLEYYDEWKDHGSFIPDLIRMLDNVLTYFIDNAPSQLERAKFSAQRERSVGLGAMGFHAYLQKNDIPFESGLAGGINMEMFSHIKYNADQTTRYLAIEKGACPDDDTASVRNRSEER
;
A
#
# COMPACT_ATOMS: atom_id res chain seq x y z
N ASN A 1 6.20 21.09 9.82
CA ASN A 1 6.96 22.36 9.98
C ASN A 1 6.45 23.23 11.12
N ALA A 2 5.23 23.01 11.61
CA ALA A 2 4.56 23.81 12.64
C ALA A 2 5.25 23.88 14.01
N THR A 3 6.23 23.04 14.29
CA THR A 3 6.86 22.93 15.60
C THR A 3 8.23 23.59 15.71
N ARG A 4 8.75 24.25 14.64
CA ARG A 4 10.14 24.67 14.56
C ARG A 4 10.41 26.18 14.55
N THR A 5 9.41 27.05 14.46
CA THR A 5 9.62 28.50 14.45
C THR A 5 8.99 29.17 15.66
N PRO A 6 9.67 30.15 16.31
CA PRO A 6 9.15 30.90 17.46
C PRO A 6 7.86 31.68 17.17
N ASP A 7 7.64 32.10 15.93
CA ASP A 7 6.51 32.91 15.47
C ASP A 7 5.39 32.12 14.80
N PHE A 8 5.34 30.82 15.03
CA PHE A 8 4.29 29.98 14.44
C PHE A 8 2.94 30.27 15.07
N ASP A 9 1.96 30.67 14.24
CA ASP A 9 0.57 30.80 14.67
C ASP A 9 0.05 29.39 15.05
N ASP A 10 -0.22 29.20 16.35
CA ASP A 10 -0.70 27.93 16.90
C ASP A 10 -2.22 27.73 16.68
N SER A 11 -2.89 28.64 15.99
CA SER A 11 -4.32 28.53 15.72
C SER A 11 -4.60 27.52 14.59
N TRP A 12 -5.58 26.64 14.82
CA TRP A 12 -6.06 25.68 13.84
C TRP A 12 -7.59 25.71 13.77
N ASN A 13 -8.11 25.99 12.58
CA ASN A 13 -9.56 26.06 12.36
C ASN A 13 -10.13 24.67 12.03
N LEU A 14 -11.07 24.21 12.84
CA LEU A 14 -11.90 23.07 12.53
C LEU A 14 -13.03 23.53 11.60
N ILE A 15 -13.02 23.02 10.38
CA ILE A 15 -13.93 23.43 9.31
C ILE A 15 -14.95 22.30 9.07
N ASP A 16 -16.22 22.64 9.07
CA ASP A 16 -17.28 21.71 8.68
C ASP A 16 -17.13 21.35 7.19
N PRO A 17 -17.07 20.05 6.83
CA PRO A 17 -16.80 19.63 5.46
C PRO A 17 -17.93 19.97 4.47
N HIS A 18 -19.16 20.16 4.94
CA HIS A 18 -20.32 20.46 4.10
C HIS A 18 -20.53 21.96 3.94
N SER A 19 -20.65 22.68 5.06
CA SER A 19 -20.89 24.13 5.04
C SER A 19 -19.66 24.96 4.76
N LYS A 20 -18.45 24.39 4.89
CA LYS A 20 -17.14 25.06 4.79
C LYS A 20 -16.95 26.19 5.85
N LEU A 21 -17.80 26.23 6.85
CA LEU A 21 -17.69 27.22 7.93
C LEU A 21 -16.74 26.74 9.02
N VAL A 22 -16.05 27.67 9.66
CA VAL A 22 -15.24 27.41 10.84
C VAL A 22 -16.16 27.13 12.02
N VAL A 23 -16.12 25.91 12.54
CA VAL A 23 -16.91 25.49 13.71
C VAL A 23 -16.21 25.86 15.01
N LYS A 24 -14.88 25.74 15.03
CA LYS A 24 -14.07 26.02 16.22
C LYS A 24 -12.62 26.25 15.83
N THR A 25 -11.94 27.13 16.56
CA THR A 25 -10.49 27.29 16.49
C THR A 25 -9.85 26.65 17.73
N VAL A 26 -8.81 25.86 17.53
CA VAL A 26 -8.07 25.15 18.58
C VAL A 26 -6.57 25.42 18.45
N SER A 27 -5.80 25.11 19.50
CA SER A 27 -4.34 25.10 19.41
C SER A 27 -3.87 23.89 18.60
N ALA A 28 -3.15 24.11 17.52
CA ALA A 28 -2.57 23.05 16.69
C ALA A 28 -1.61 22.18 17.49
N ARG A 29 -0.80 22.78 18.33
CA ARG A 29 0.15 22.07 19.23
C ARG A 29 -0.59 21.20 20.23
N ALA A 30 -1.61 21.71 20.89
CA ALA A 30 -2.39 20.93 21.86
C ALA A 30 -3.12 19.76 21.19
N LEU A 31 -3.66 19.97 19.99
CA LEU A 31 -4.29 18.91 19.20
C LEU A 31 -3.27 17.82 18.83
N TRP A 32 -2.09 18.21 18.36
CA TRP A 32 -1.02 17.26 18.02
C TRP A 32 -0.56 16.43 19.22
N VAL A 33 -0.32 17.09 20.37
CA VAL A 33 0.06 16.40 21.61
C VAL A 33 -1.03 15.39 22.00
N LYS A 34 -2.30 15.75 21.91
CA LYS A 34 -3.42 14.86 22.21
C LYS A 34 -3.46 13.62 21.28
N ILE A 35 -3.21 13.81 19.98
CA ILE A 35 -3.11 12.72 19.01
C ILE A 35 -1.97 11.77 19.41
N LEU A 36 -0.79 12.30 19.72
CA LEU A 36 0.36 11.49 20.12
C LEU A 36 0.12 10.73 21.45
N GLN A 37 -0.51 11.37 22.42
CA GLN A 37 -0.88 10.70 23.68
C GLN A 37 -1.84 9.54 23.43
N ASN A 38 -2.90 9.75 22.65
CA ASN A 38 -3.82 8.66 22.30
C ASN A 38 -3.08 7.50 21.60
N ARG A 39 -2.16 7.81 20.69
CA ARG A 39 -1.38 6.76 20.02
C ARG A 39 -0.52 5.95 21.00
N MET A 40 0.09 6.61 21.97
CA MET A 40 0.88 5.91 23.00
C MET A 40 0.02 5.02 23.91
N GLU A 41 -1.18 5.49 24.25
CA GLU A 41 -2.09 4.79 25.17
C GLU A 41 -2.86 3.66 24.50
N THR A 42 -3.24 3.82 23.23
CA THR A 42 -4.20 2.93 22.54
C THR A 42 -3.70 2.34 21.22
N GLY A 43 -2.62 2.88 20.63
CA GLY A 43 -2.19 2.60 19.26
C GLY A 43 -2.94 3.40 18.18
N GLU A 44 -3.98 4.13 18.54
CA GLU A 44 -4.85 4.86 17.62
C GLU A 44 -4.75 6.41 17.81
N PRO A 45 -5.06 7.21 16.78
CA PRO A 45 -5.35 6.87 15.39
C PRO A 45 -4.09 6.51 14.60
N TYR A 46 -4.24 5.78 13.50
CA TYR A 46 -3.18 5.65 12.50
C TYR A 46 -2.97 6.99 11.81
N LEU A 47 -1.73 7.28 11.42
CA LEU A 47 -1.36 8.53 10.76
C LEU A 47 -0.85 8.22 9.35
N MET A 48 -1.42 8.90 8.36
CA MET A 48 -0.96 8.88 6.98
C MET A 48 -0.40 10.25 6.61
N PHE A 49 0.80 10.27 6.06
CA PHE A 49 1.44 11.48 5.57
C PHE A 49 1.13 11.61 4.07
N GLU A 50 0.04 12.28 3.75
CA GLU A 50 -0.51 12.39 2.39
C GLU A 50 0.53 12.90 1.40
N ASP A 51 1.31 13.91 1.76
CA ASP A 51 2.35 14.47 0.88
C ASP A 51 3.44 13.44 0.57
N ALA A 52 3.89 12.69 1.58
CA ALA A 52 4.89 11.65 1.38
C ALA A 52 4.38 10.55 0.44
N VAL A 53 3.15 10.08 0.68
CA VAL A 53 2.50 9.06 -0.15
C VAL A 53 2.37 9.52 -1.60
N ASN A 54 1.87 10.75 -1.83
CA ASN A 54 1.67 11.25 -3.19
C ASN A 54 2.99 11.61 -3.90
N ASN A 55 4.02 12.01 -3.15
CA ASN A 55 5.35 12.21 -3.71
C ASN A 55 6.02 10.90 -4.15
N ASP A 56 5.56 9.79 -3.61
CA ASP A 56 6.12 8.45 -3.85
C ASP A 56 5.32 7.61 -4.85
N LEU A 57 4.22 8.16 -5.40
CA LEU A 57 3.44 7.50 -6.45
C LEU A 57 4.30 7.20 -7.68
N PRO A 58 4.03 6.09 -8.39
CA PRO A 58 4.64 5.79 -9.68
C PRO A 58 4.46 6.93 -10.68
N ASP A 59 5.48 7.18 -11.49
CA ASP A 59 5.50 8.33 -12.41
C ASP A 59 4.33 8.36 -13.38
N PHE A 60 3.87 7.21 -13.86
CA PHE A 60 2.71 7.15 -14.76
C PHE A 60 1.42 7.61 -14.06
N GLN A 61 1.27 7.35 -12.76
CA GLN A 61 0.12 7.84 -11.99
C GLN A 61 0.20 9.35 -11.76
N LYS A 62 1.39 9.87 -11.44
CA LYS A 62 1.62 11.32 -11.33
C LYS A 62 1.31 12.03 -12.65
N ARG A 63 1.77 11.47 -13.79
CA ARG A 63 1.47 12.05 -15.12
C ARG A 63 -0.03 12.08 -15.42
N LYS A 64 -0.80 11.15 -14.88
CA LYS A 64 -2.27 11.12 -15.02
C LYS A 64 -3.00 11.98 -14.00
N GLY A 65 -2.28 12.64 -13.09
CA GLY A 65 -2.88 13.46 -12.03
C GLY A 65 -3.62 12.65 -10.98
N LEU A 66 -3.34 11.34 -10.86
CA LEU A 66 -3.95 10.50 -9.84
C LEU A 66 -3.44 10.88 -8.45
N LYS A 67 -4.31 10.84 -7.47
CA LYS A 67 -4.00 11.23 -6.10
C LYS A 67 -4.55 10.25 -5.09
N VAL A 68 -3.73 9.91 -4.10
CA VAL A 68 -4.14 9.13 -2.92
C VAL A 68 -4.66 10.11 -1.85
N HIS A 69 -5.89 9.92 -1.43
CA HIS A 69 -6.53 10.73 -0.38
C HIS A 69 -6.64 10.00 0.95
N HIS A 70 -6.71 8.68 0.90
CA HIS A 70 -6.94 7.82 2.05
C HIS A 70 -6.12 6.53 1.94
N SER A 71 -6.01 5.83 3.06
CA SER A 71 -5.55 4.46 3.12
C SER A 71 -6.71 3.56 3.55
N ASN A 72 -6.51 2.23 3.51
CA ASN A 72 -7.40 1.28 4.13
C ASN A 72 -7.29 1.33 5.67
N LEU A 73 -8.10 0.50 6.37
CA LEU A 73 -8.14 0.48 7.83
C LEU A 73 -6.76 0.24 8.48
N CYS A 74 -5.94 -0.64 7.91
CA CYS A 74 -4.64 -0.99 8.45
C CYS A 74 -3.49 -0.10 7.95
N SER A 75 -3.77 0.86 7.06
CA SER A 75 -2.83 1.86 6.52
C SER A 75 -1.72 1.32 5.61
N GLU A 76 -1.83 0.08 5.13
CA GLU A 76 -0.87 -0.52 4.22
C GLU A 76 -1.17 -0.27 2.72
N ILE A 77 -2.40 0.15 2.39
CA ILE A 77 -2.83 0.34 0.99
C ILE A 77 -2.94 1.83 0.67
N THR A 78 -2.22 2.28 -0.34
CA THR A 78 -2.20 3.66 -0.81
C THR A 78 -2.53 3.72 -2.30
N LEU A 79 -3.81 3.60 -2.63
CA LEU A 79 -4.33 3.64 -3.99
C LEU A 79 -5.08 4.94 -4.26
N ALA A 80 -5.02 5.41 -5.51
CA ALA A 80 -5.70 6.63 -5.92
C ALA A 80 -7.22 6.48 -5.86
N THR A 81 -7.89 7.54 -5.41
CA THR A 81 -9.35 7.65 -5.40
C THR A 81 -9.79 9.00 -5.92
N ASP A 82 -10.92 9.02 -6.62
CA ASP A 82 -11.57 10.24 -7.13
C ASP A 82 -13.07 10.01 -7.32
N GLU A 83 -13.75 10.88 -8.05
CA GLU A 83 -15.18 10.77 -8.32
C GLU A 83 -15.56 9.52 -9.14
N GLU A 84 -14.61 8.98 -9.93
CA GLU A 84 -14.80 7.80 -10.77
C GLU A 84 -14.16 6.55 -10.20
N ARG A 85 -13.24 6.70 -9.20
CA ARG A 85 -12.41 5.61 -8.67
C ARG A 85 -12.69 5.31 -7.21
N THR A 86 -12.99 4.07 -6.93
CA THR A 86 -12.94 3.50 -5.58
C THR A 86 -11.84 2.45 -5.55
N ALA A 87 -10.84 2.65 -4.69
CA ALA A 87 -9.68 1.78 -4.61
C ALA A 87 -10.05 0.32 -4.33
N VAL A 88 -9.45 -0.59 -5.09
CA VAL A 88 -9.58 -2.04 -4.91
C VAL A 88 -8.20 -2.67 -4.99
N CYS A 89 -7.87 -3.48 -4.00
CA CYS A 89 -6.65 -4.28 -4.01
C CYS A 89 -6.96 -5.72 -3.59
N CYS A 90 -6.48 -6.69 -4.38
CA CYS A 90 -6.50 -8.09 -4.02
C CYS A 90 -5.22 -8.44 -3.27
N LEU A 91 -5.38 -9.00 -2.07
CA LEU A 91 -4.27 -9.24 -1.14
C LEU A 91 -4.03 -10.74 -0.91
N SER A 92 -2.76 -11.10 -0.73
CA SER A 92 -2.31 -12.37 -0.18
C SER A 92 -1.07 -12.13 0.67
N SER A 93 -0.65 -13.16 1.44
CA SER A 93 0.57 -13.09 2.24
C SER A 93 1.28 -14.44 2.22
N VAL A 94 2.61 -14.39 2.11
CA VAL A 94 3.46 -15.58 2.25
C VAL A 94 3.86 -15.77 3.71
N ASN A 95 3.98 -17.02 4.16
CA ASN A 95 4.50 -17.33 5.48
C ASN A 95 6.02 -17.56 5.41
N LEU A 96 6.79 -16.60 5.89
CA LEU A 96 8.25 -16.64 5.89
C LEU A 96 8.84 -17.67 6.87
N GLU A 97 8.05 -18.15 7.86
CA GLU A 97 8.50 -19.24 8.74
C GLU A 97 8.94 -20.46 7.92
N TYR A 98 8.29 -20.68 6.79
CA TYR A 98 8.54 -21.80 5.87
C TYR A 98 9.35 -21.39 4.63
N TYR A 99 10.09 -20.28 4.69
CA TYR A 99 10.84 -19.74 3.55
C TYR A 99 11.75 -20.78 2.92
N ASP A 100 12.50 -21.55 3.73
CA ASP A 100 13.42 -22.58 3.25
C ASP A 100 12.72 -23.75 2.52
N GLU A 101 11.43 -23.95 2.76
CA GLU A 101 10.65 -24.99 2.12
C GLU A 101 10.18 -24.59 0.73
N TRP A 102 9.94 -23.29 0.49
CA TRP A 102 9.37 -22.83 -0.77
C TRP A 102 10.30 -21.94 -1.62
N LYS A 103 11.40 -21.41 -1.08
CA LYS A 103 12.29 -20.48 -1.79
C LYS A 103 12.84 -21.02 -3.12
N ASP A 104 13.08 -22.35 -3.18
CA ASP A 104 13.62 -23.01 -4.37
C ASP A 104 12.52 -23.46 -5.35
N HIS A 105 11.25 -23.27 -5.01
CA HIS A 105 10.13 -23.50 -5.92
C HIS A 105 9.93 -22.31 -6.84
N GLY A 106 10.57 -22.33 -8.01
CA GLY A 106 10.59 -21.18 -8.94
C GLY A 106 9.22 -20.69 -9.42
N SER A 107 8.15 -21.45 -9.24
CA SER A 107 6.78 -21.05 -9.57
C SER A 107 5.99 -20.47 -8.39
N PHE A 108 6.46 -20.60 -7.14
CA PHE A 108 5.65 -20.27 -5.96
C PHE A 108 5.19 -18.81 -5.94
N ILE A 109 6.11 -17.85 -6.01
CA ILE A 109 5.75 -16.43 -6.07
C ILE A 109 5.05 -16.07 -7.39
N PRO A 110 5.51 -16.54 -8.58
CA PRO A 110 4.79 -16.37 -9.84
C PRO A 110 3.34 -16.83 -9.80
N ASP A 111 3.06 -18.00 -9.22
CA ASP A 111 1.70 -18.54 -9.14
C ASP A 111 0.81 -17.72 -8.20
N LEU A 112 1.35 -17.16 -7.09
CA LEU A 112 0.62 -16.26 -6.21
C LEU A 112 0.24 -14.95 -6.92
N ILE A 113 1.16 -14.33 -7.64
CA ILE A 113 0.88 -13.09 -8.40
C ILE A 113 -0.17 -13.39 -9.49
N ARG A 114 -0.04 -14.51 -10.21
CA ARG A 114 -1.02 -14.94 -11.21
C ARG A 114 -2.39 -15.23 -10.59
N MET A 115 -2.43 -15.83 -9.41
CA MET A 115 -3.67 -16.05 -8.66
C MET A 115 -4.34 -14.73 -8.31
N LEU A 116 -3.58 -13.75 -7.78
CA LEU A 116 -4.10 -12.43 -7.45
C LEU A 116 -4.65 -11.70 -8.69
N ASP A 117 -3.94 -11.77 -9.83
CA ASP A 117 -4.43 -11.22 -11.10
C ASP A 117 -5.74 -11.89 -11.56
N ASN A 118 -5.86 -13.20 -11.38
CA ASN A 118 -7.08 -13.93 -11.72
C ASN A 118 -8.24 -13.58 -10.80
N VAL A 119 -8.00 -13.45 -9.48
CA VAL A 119 -9.01 -12.99 -8.51
C VAL A 119 -9.52 -11.61 -8.86
N LEU A 120 -8.60 -10.70 -9.21
CA LEU A 120 -8.96 -9.35 -9.65
C LEU A 120 -9.78 -9.37 -10.95
N THR A 121 -9.41 -10.22 -11.91
CA THR A 121 -10.17 -10.42 -13.14
C THR A 121 -11.57 -10.96 -12.84
N TYR A 122 -11.68 -11.95 -11.98
CA TYR A 122 -12.97 -12.49 -11.56
C TYR A 122 -13.87 -11.41 -10.91
N PHE A 123 -13.30 -10.56 -10.05
CA PHE A 123 -14.02 -9.42 -9.48
C PHE A 123 -14.52 -8.47 -10.58
N ILE A 124 -13.65 -8.10 -11.53
CA ILE A 124 -14.00 -7.19 -12.63
C ILE A 124 -15.16 -7.74 -13.46
N ASP A 125 -15.15 -9.03 -13.75
CA ASP A 125 -16.15 -9.68 -14.60
C ASP A 125 -17.49 -9.90 -13.88
N ASN A 126 -17.48 -10.07 -12.56
CA ASN A 126 -18.66 -10.45 -11.80
C ASN A 126 -19.16 -9.37 -10.81
N ALA A 127 -18.48 -8.25 -10.69
CA ALA A 127 -18.90 -7.18 -9.77
C ALA A 127 -20.28 -6.63 -10.14
N PRO A 128 -21.19 -6.46 -9.17
CA PRO A 128 -22.51 -5.90 -9.41
C PRO A 128 -22.42 -4.43 -9.82
N SER A 129 -23.46 -3.94 -10.51
CA SER A 129 -23.50 -2.56 -11.04
C SER A 129 -23.36 -1.46 -9.97
N GLN A 130 -23.70 -1.76 -8.71
CA GLN A 130 -23.49 -0.83 -7.59
C GLN A 130 -22.01 -0.55 -7.29
N LEU A 131 -21.09 -1.38 -7.78
CA LEU A 131 -19.65 -1.28 -7.58
C LEU A 131 -18.90 -0.79 -8.85
N GLU A 132 -19.58 -0.06 -9.72
CA GLU A 132 -18.99 0.44 -10.99
C GLU A 132 -17.68 1.19 -10.81
N ARG A 133 -17.56 2.08 -9.81
CA ARG A 133 -16.33 2.82 -9.52
C ARG A 133 -15.19 1.90 -9.07
N ALA A 134 -15.50 0.88 -8.28
CA ALA A 134 -14.54 -0.13 -7.84
C ALA A 134 -14.09 -1.00 -9.01
N LYS A 135 -15.03 -1.40 -9.87
CA LYS A 135 -14.75 -2.14 -11.10
C LYS A 135 -13.87 -1.33 -12.05
N PHE A 136 -14.19 -0.05 -12.26
CA PHE A 136 -13.38 0.86 -13.08
C PHE A 136 -11.95 0.97 -12.55
N SER A 137 -11.79 1.25 -11.25
CA SER A 137 -10.48 1.32 -10.60
C SER A 137 -9.68 0.02 -10.78
N ALA A 138 -10.30 -1.13 -10.49
CA ALA A 138 -9.69 -2.43 -10.65
C ALA A 138 -9.24 -2.72 -12.09
N GLN A 139 -10.04 -2.35 -13.08
CA GLN A 139 -9.70 -2.51 -14.51
C GLN A 139 -8.52 -1.64 -14.91
N ARG A 140 -8.49 -0.40 -14.41
CA ARG A 140 -7.49 0.61 -14.80
C ARG A 140 -6.13 0.36 -14.18
N GLU A 141 -6.09 0.11 -12.89
CA GLU A 141 -4.85 0.00 -12.13
C GLU A 141 -4.34 -1.43 -11.99
N ARG A 142 -5.25 -2.41 -11.94
CA ARG A 142 -4.95 -3.82 -11.68
C ARG A 142 -4.04 -4.03 -10.46
N SER A 143 -4.29 -3.29 -9.38
CA SER A 143 -3.47 -3.33 -8.18
C SER A 143 -3.62 -4.65 -7.43
N VAL A 144 -2.49 -5.25 -7.04
CA VAL A 144 -2.41 -6.44 -6.21
C VAL A 144 -1.40 -6.21 -5.09
N GLY A 145 -1.59 -6.87 -3.96
CA GLY A 145 -0.68 -6.80 -2.82
C GLY A 145 -0.24 -8.19 -2.39
N LEU A 146 1.05 -8.45 -2.37
CA LEU A 146 1.64 -9.65 -1.80
C LEU A 146 2.45 -9.27 -0.55
N GLY A 147 1.88 -9.53 0.61
CA GLY A 147 2.50 -9.30 1.90
C GLY A 147 3.27 -10.52 2.42
N ALA A 148 3.81 -10.38 3.62
CA ALA A 148 4.53 -11.44 4.32
C ALA A 148 4.16 -11.49 5.80
N MET A 149 4.19 -12.67 6.38
CA MET A 149 4.05 -12.93 7.80
C MET A 149 5.09 -13.97 8.25
N GLY A 150 5.25 -14.16 9.55
CA GLY A 150 6.09 -15.24 10.08
C GLY A 150 7.59 -14.94 10.09
N PHE A 151 8.05 -13.72 9.78
CA PHE A 151 9.48 -13.38 9.81
C PHE A 151 10.09 -13.60 11.21
N HIS A 152 9.42 -13.11 12.26
CA HIS A 152 9.90 -13.33 13.63
C HIS A 152 9.91 -14.82 14.00
N ALA A 153 8.91 -15.59 13.58
CA ALA A 153 8.90 -17.04 13.81
C ALA A 153 10.08 -17.73 13.11
N TYR A 154 10.42 -17.31 11.88
CA TYR A 154 11.62 -17.79 11.19
C TYR A 154 12.90 -17.50 11.99
N LEU A 155 13.05 -16.27 12.49
CA LEU A 155 14.20 -15.88 13.29
C LEU A 155 14.31 -16.71 14.60
N GLN A 156 13.18 -16.89 15.30
CA GLN A 156 13.13 -17.71 16.53
C GLN A 156 13.51 -19.18 16.24
N LYS A 157 12.97 -19.75 15.16
CA LYS A 157 13.29 -21.14 14.75
C LYS A 157 14.78 -21.34 14.48
N ASN A 158 15.49 -20.29 14.08
CA ASN A 158 16.91 -20.33 13.75
C ASN A 158 17.80 -19.68 14.82
N ASP A 159 17.28 -19.40 16.02
CA ASP A 159 17.99 -18.79 17.15
C ASP A 159 18.67 -17.45 16.79
N ILE A 160 18.02 -16.63 15.95
CA ILE A 160 18.52 -15.34 15.47
C ILE A 160 17.83 -14.20 16.22
N PRO A 161 18.57 -13.37 16.98
CA PRO A 161 17.99 -12.19 17.62
C PRO A 161 17.44 -11.19 16.58
N PHE A 162 16.23 -10.67 16.84
CA PHE A 162 15.52 -9.76 15.91
C PHE A 162 16.33 -8.49 15.60
N GLU A 163 17.03 -7.94 16.58
CA GLU A 163 17.85 -6.74 16.47
C GLU A 163 19.25 -6.97 15.87
N SER A 164 19.57 -8.20 15.49
CA SER A 164 20.90 -8.54 14.96
C SER A 164 21.08 -8.09 13.50
N GLY A 165 22.32 -7.80 13.11
CA GLY A 165 22.66 -7.55 11.72
C GLY A 165 22.36 -8.73 10.78
N LEU A 166 22.38 -9.96 11.31
CA LEU A 166 22.02 -11.16 10.58
C LEU A 166 20.52 -11.16 10.20
N ALA A 167 19.65 -10.76 11.15
CA ALA A 167 18.21 -10.62 10.86
C ALA A 167 17.97 -9.59 9.74
N GLY A 168 18.71 -8.48 9.73
CA GLY A 168 18.67 -7.50 8.64
C GLY A 168 19.08 -8.08 7.29
N GLY A 169 20.16 -8.88 7.26
CA GLY A 169 20.62 -9.57 6.05
C GLY A 169 19.57 -10.55 5.49
N ILE A 170 19.00 -11.38 6.35
CA ILE A 170 17.94 -12.33 5.99
C ILE A 170 16.70 -11.60 5.47
N ASN A 171 16.30 -10.51 6.12
CA ASN A 171 15.19 -9.68 5.65
C ASN A 171 15.43 -9.20 4.22
N MET A 172 16.62 -8.66 3.94
CA MET A 172 16.96 -8.21 2.59
C MET A 172 16.95 -9.35 1.57
N GLU A 173 17.48 -10.51 1.92
CA GLU A 173 17.49 -11.69 1.04
C GLU A 173 16.06 -12.12 0.69
N MET A 174 15.22 -12.36 1.69
CA MET A 174 13.85 -12.83 1.51
C MET A 174 13.02 -11.87 0.67
N PHE A 175 13.05 -10.57 1.00
CA PHE A 175 12.25 -9.59 0.28
C PHE A 175 12.81 -9.27 -1.11
N SER A 176 14.12 -9.33 -1.33
CA SER A 176 14.70 -9.22 -2.67
C SER A 176 14.28 -10.40 -3.56
N HIS A 177 14.23 -11.61 -3.01
CA HIS A 177 13.75 -12.80 -3.72
C HIS A 177 12.27 -12.65 -4.11
N ILE A 178 11.40 -12.27 -3.15
CA ILE A 178 9.97 -12.07 -3.41
C ILE A 178 9.76 -10.98 -4.45
N LYS A 179 10.40 -9.82 -4.27
CA LYS A 179 10.31 -8.69 -5.19
C LYS A 179 10.74 -9.07 -6.61
N TYR A 180 11.89 -9.68 -6.77
CA TYR A 180 12.39 -10.06 -8.07
C TYR A 180 11.38 -10.95 -8.83
N ASN A 181 10.86 -12.00 -8.18
CA ASN A 181 9.91 -12.91 -8.81
C ASN A 181 8.56 -12.24 -9.09
N ALA A 182 8.07 -11.37 -8.21
CA ALA A 182 6.84 -10.61 -8.43
C ALA A 182 6.99 -9.66 -9.62
N ASP A 183 8.09 -8.90 -9.70
CA ASP A 183 8.38 -7.96 -10.79
C ASP A 183 8.49 -8.67 -12.15
N GLN A 184 9.19 -9.80 -12.21
CA GLN A 184 9.27 -10.59 -13.43
C GLN A 184 7.88 -11.09 -13.85
N THR A 185 7.10 -11.57 -12.88
CA THR A 185 5.78 -12.14 -13.18
C THR A 185 4.82 -11.09 -13.73
N THR A 186 4.77 -9.88 -13.16
CA THR A 186 3.88 -8.85 -13.68
C THR A 186 4.26 -8.41 -15.11
N ARG A 187 5.54 -8.44 -15.46
CA ARG A 187 6.02 -8.19 -16.83
C ARG A 187 5.60 -9.31 -17.78
N TYR A 188 5.75 -10.58 -17.38
CA TYR A 188 5.26 -11.72 -18.17
C TYR A 188 3.74 -11.68 -18.36
N LEU A 189 2.99 -11.33 -17.31
CA LEU A 189 1.54 -11.19 -17.41
C LEU A 189 1.12 -10.04 -18.33
N ALA A 190 1.90 -8.96 -18.41
CA ALA A 190 1.65 -7.88 -19.36
C ALA A 190 1.80 -8.37 -20.82
N ILE A 191 2.78 -9.22 -21.10
CA ILE A 191 2.97 -9.83 -22.41
C ILE A 191 1.84 -10.82 -22.73
N GLU A 192 1.46 -11.65 -21.76
CA GLU A 192 0.47 -12.73 -21.93
C GLU A 192 -0.96 -12.20 -22.05
N LYS A 193 -1.33 -11.22 -21.21
CA LYS A 193 -2.71 -10.78 -21.00
C LYS A 193 -2.95 -9.30 -21.29
N GLY A 194 -1.92 -8.57 -21.68
CA GLY A 194 -1.93 -7.12 -21.83
C GLY A 194 -1.56 -6.38 -20.54
N ALA A 195 -0.94 -5.22 -20.69
CA ALA A 195 -0.56 -4.33 -19.60
C ALA A 195 -1.78 -3.70 -18.91
N CYS A 196 -1.58 -3.18 -17.71
CA CYS A 196 -2.62 -2.42 -17.04
C CYS A 196 -2.88 -1.10 -17.80
N PRO A 197 -4.16 -0.71 -17.98
CA PRO A 197 -4.49 0.48 -18.80
C PRO A 197 -3.94 1.82 -18.28
N ASP A 198 -3.57 1.89 -17.01
CA ASP A 198 -2.98 3.10 -16.43
C ASP A 198 -1.46 3.17 -16.61
N ASP A 199 -0.79 2.06 -16.90
CA ASP A 199 0.63 2.06 -17.26
C ASP A 199 0.81 2.48 -18.72
N ASP A 200 1.24 3.72 -18.91
CA ASP A 200 1.50 4.31 -20.23
C ASP A 200 2.77 3.78 -20.90
N THR A 201 3.61 3.05 -20.18
CA THR A 201 4.78 2.35 -20.71
C THR A 201 4.47 0.94 -21.19
N ALA A 202 3.28 0.45 -20.89
CA ALA A 202 2.80 -0.90 -21.19
C ALA A 202 3.75 -2.01 -20.70
N SER A 203 4.47 -1.76 -19.60
CA SER A 203 5.53 -2.62 -19.11
C SER A 203 5.09 -3.63 -18.05
N VAL A 204 3.98 -3.35 -17.35
CA VAL A 204 3.47 -4.20 -16.27
C VAL A 204 1.96 -4.41 -16.36
N ARG A 205 1.51 -5.61 -15.95
CA ARG A 205 0.07 -5.89 -15.87
C ARG A 205 -0.52 -5.48 -14.52
N ASN A 206 0.17 -5.77 -13.46
CA ASN A 206 -0.28 -5.49 -12.12
C ASN A 206 0.62 -4.42 -11.51
N ARG A 207 0.00 -3.43 -10.90
CA ARG A 207 0.73 -2.52 -10.04
C ARG A 207 1.13 -3.29 -8.78
N SER A 208 2.42 -3.35 -8.50
CA SER A 208 2.97 -3.67 -7.20
C SER A 208 3.64 -2.41 -6.66
N GLU A 209 3.47 -2.11 -5.40
CA GLU A 209 4.22 -1.03 -4.76
C GLU A 209 5.65 -1.49 -4.54
N GLU A 210 6.55 -0.89 -5.28
CA GLU A 210 7.95 -1.20 -5.24
C GLU A 210 8.67 -0.18 -4.38
N ARG A 211 8.73 -0.41 -3.07
CA ARG A 211 9.80 0.25 -2.29
C ARG A 211 10.10 -0.47 -0.98
#